data_cfbc1b64d5eacc6ee60004cc03ed265a
#
_entry.id   cfbc1b64d5eacc6ee60004cc03ed265a
#
_cell.length_a   1.000
_cell.length_b   1.000
_cell.length_c   1.000
_cell.angle_alpha   90.00
_cell.angle_beta   90.00
_cell.angle_gamma   90.00
#
_symmetry.space_group_name_H-M   'P 1'
#
loop_
_entity.id
_entity.type
_entity.pdbx_description
1 polymer ?
#
loop_
_entity_poly.entity_id
_entity_poly.type
_entity_poly.pdbx_seq_one_letter_code
_entity_poly.pdbx_strand_id
1 'polypeptide(L)'
;MNQQNNISTPKGRRVFLRRILFFLFLTLAVIALVLGLNLKRYTDRERKQDKIEKEITTEREKDGVGNLHKKYKDMIGWLEIKGTGFSYPVMQTGIEGHHKDDWQYYLHRDVHGEYSFYGTPFLDVRCTTDSDNLIIYGHNINGRRYFGYLQNFREETFFRKHPKFSFTAVGEKEKEYCVVSVLETDKYADTPAVIASKRMLDAACLLYTSDAAD
;
A
#
# COMPACT_ATOMS: atom_id res chain seq x y z
N MET A 1 64.57 -26.92 26.37
CA MET A 1 63.54 -26.07 25.75
C MET A 1 62.20 -26.36 26.47
N ASN A 2 61.85 -25.48 27.43
CA ASN A 2 60.66 -25.60 28.27
C ASN A 2 59.50 -24.85 27.60
N GLN A 3 58.53 -25.57 27.06
CA GLN A 3 57.25 -24.95 26.72
C GLN A 3 56.46 -24.75 28.02
N GLN A 4 56.34 -23.54 28.48
CA GLN A 4 55.44 -23.15 29.54
C GLN A 4 54.01 -23.22 29.00
N ASN A 5 53.24 -24.22 29.39
CA ASN A 5 51.79 -24.25 29.23
C ASN A 5 51.20 -23.15 30.10
N ASN A 6 50.74 -22.09 29.42
CA ASN A 6 50.04 -20.99 30.06
C ASN A 6 48.62 -21.41 30.45
N ILE A 7 48.51 -22.09 31.61
CA ILE A 7 47.20 -22.46 32.21
C ILE A 7 46.58 -21.18 32.76
N SER A 8 45.60 -20.66 32.06
CA SER A 8 44.84 -19.47 32.50
C SER A 8 44.26 -19.74 33.89
N THR A 9 44.63 -18.91 34.84
CA THR A 9 44.15 -19.01 36.23
C THR A 9 42.63 -18.91 36.29
N PRO A 10 41.96 -19.64 37.22
CA PRO A 10 40.49 -19.63 37.38
C PRO A 10 39.89 -18.22 37.53
N LYS A 11 40.63 -17.28 38.07
CA LYS A 11 40.26 -15.85 38.16
C LYS A 11 40.22 -15.16 36.80
N GLY A 12 41.20 -15.40 35.92
CA GLY A 12 41.22 -14.84 34.56
C GLY A 12 40.04 -15.31 33.71
N ARG A 13 39.69 -16.59 33.81
CA ARG A 13 38.54 -17.19 33.08
C ARG A 13 37.21 -16.58 33.51
N ARG A 14 37.03 -16.26 34.80
CA ARG A 14 35.82 -15.59 35.32
C ARG A 14 35.72 -14.14 34.83
N VAL A 15 36.83 -13.41 34.79
CA VAL A 15 36.87 -12.02 34.28
C VAL A 15 36.56 -11.99 32.78
N PHE A 16 37.14 -12.90 32.02
CA PHE A 16 36.88 -13.04 30.59
C PHE A 16 35.40 -13.36 30.31
N LEU A 17 34.83 -14.33 31.03
CA LEU A 17 33.42 -14.69 30.89
C LEU A 17 32.47 -13.50 31.22
N ARG A 18 32.78 -12.73 32.27
CA ARG A 18 32.00 -11.52 32.62
C ARG A 18 32.05 -10.47 31.51
N ARG A 19 33.19 -10.28 30.85
CA ARG A 19 33.32 -9.37 29.72
C ARG A 19 32.48 -9.82 28.52
N ILE A 20 32.54 -11.13 28.19
CA ILE A 20 31.70 -11.69 27.11
C ILE A 20 30.22 -11.47 27.43
N LEU A 21 29.75 -11.81 28.64
CA LEU A 21 28.36 -11.61 29.06
C LEU A 21 27.95 -10.14 29.01
N PHE A 22 28.86 -9.24 29.40
CA PHE A 22 28.59 -7.79 29.32
C PHE A 22 28.40 -7.33 27.85
N PHE A 23 29.27 -7.75 26.93
CA PHE A 23 29.12 -7.39 25.51
C PHE A 23 27.88 -8.06 24.90
N LEU A 24 27.57 -9.30 25.28
CA LEU A 24 26.35 -9.96 24.84
C LEU A 24 25.10 -9.21 25.32
N PHE A 25 25.09 -8.77 26.57
CA PHE A 25 23.99 -7.98 27.11
C PHE A 25 23.87 -6.63 26.38
N LEU A 26 25.00 -5.95 26.12
CA LEU A 26 25.02 -4.69 25.41
C LEU A 26 24.48 -4.84 23.97
N THR A 27 24.87 -5.89 23.26
CA THR A 27 24.36 -6.17 21.90
C THR A 27 22.87 -6.45 21.91
N LEU A 28 22.36 -7.25 22.86
CA LEU A 28 20.95 -7.51 23.00
C LEU A 28 20.16 -6.24 23.35
N ALA A 29 20.70 -5.37 24.18
CA ALA A 29 20.08 -4.08 24.52
C ALA A 29 19.97 -3.17 23.27
N VAL A 30 21.03 -3.10 22.45
CA VAL A 30 21.01 -2.34 21.17
C VAL A 30 19.97 -2.92 20.22
N ILE A 31 19.92 -4.25 20.06
CA ILE A 31 18.92 -4.90 19.19
C ILE A 31 17.51 -4.58 19.70
N ALA A 32 17.26 -4.71 21.00
CA ALA A 32 15.95 -4.39 21.59
C ALA A 32 15.56 -2.92 21.37
N LEU A 33 16.51 -1.99 21.49
CA LEU A 33 16.29 -0.57 21.22
C LEU A 33 15.91 -0.34 19.74
N VAL A 34 16.68 -0.92 18.82
CA VAL A 34 16.42 -0.78 17.36
C VAL A 34 15.04 -1.36 17.01
N LEU A 35 14.70 -2.54 17.53
CA LEU A 35 13.39 -3.16 17.32
C LEU A 35 12.26 -2.29 17.91
N GLY A 36 12.45 -1.74 19.11
CA GLY A 36 11.48 -0.84 19.75
C GLY A 36 11.25 0.44 18.95
N LEU A 37 12.33 1.06 18.42
CA LEU A 37 12.22 2.24 17.56
C LEU A 37 11.52 1.92 16.23
N ASN A 38 11.81 0.78 15.62
CA ASN A 38 11.14 0.36 14.39
C ASN A 38 9.65 0.08 14.62
N LEU A 39 9.30 -0.61 15.70
CA LEU A 39 7.92 -0.85 16.07
C LEU A 39 7.16 0.45 16.31
N LYS A 40 7.78 1.40 17.04
CA LYS A 40 7.18 2.73 17.23
C LYS A 40 6.93 3.44 15.90
N ARG A 41 7.93 3.47 15.00
CA ARG A 41 7.76 4.07 13.66
C ARG A 41 6.63 3.42 12.87
N TYR A 42 6.53 2.09 12.94
CA TYR A 42 5.44 1.34 12.29
C TYR A 42 4.08 1.77 12.86
N THR A 43 3.92 1.75 14.18
CA THR A 43 2.64 2.13 14.82
C THR A 43 2.27 3.60 14.59
N ASP A 44 3.24 4.51 14.52
CA ASP A 44 3.00 5.93 14.23
C ASP A 44 2.52 6.13 12.77
N ARG A 45 3.08 5.37 11.81
CA ARG A 45 2.62 5.35 10.40
C ARG A 45 1.19 4.84 10.29
N GLU A 46 0.88 3.71 10.92
CA GLU A 46 -0.47 3.15 10.96
C GLU A 46 -1.48 4.17 11.50
N ARG A 47 -1.18 4.79 12.64
CA ARG A 47 -2.06 5.80 13.25
C ARG A 47 -2.25 7.04 12.36
N LYS A 48 -1.19 7.49 11.67
CA LYS A 48 -1.31 8.60 10.72
C LYS A 48 -2.25 8.23 9.59
N GLN A 49 -2.07 7.04 9.02
CA GLN A 49 -2.90 6.54 7.93
C GLN A 49 -4.37 6.38 8.33
N ASP A 50 -4.64 5.77 9.50
CA ASP A 50 -6.01 5.64 10.02
C ASP A 50 -6.72 7.00 10.18
N LYS A 51 -5.98 8.02 10.62
CA LYS A 51 -6.53 9.37 10.75
C LYS A 51 -6.91 9.96 9.40
N ILE A 52 -6.03 9.84 8.39
CA ILE A 52 -6.27 10.35 7.04
C ILE A 52 -7.47 9.64 6.41
N GLU A 53 -7.53 8.31 6.49
CA GLU A 53 -8.64 7.51 5.96
C GLU A 53 -9.96 7.90 6.61
N LYS A 54 -9.98 8.04 7.94
CA LYS A 54 -11.17 8.48 8.68
C LYS A 54 -11.59 9.90 8.32
N GLU A 55 -10.64 10.83 8.23
CA GLU A 55 -10.90 12.23 7.85
C GLU A 55 -11.57 12.28 6.48
N ILE A 56 -10.94 11.71 5.46
CA ILE A 56 -11.44 11.81 4.09
C ILE A 56 -12.76 11.04 3.88
N THR A 57 -12.96 9.91 4.57
CA THR A 57 -14.23 9.18 4.52
C THR A 57 -15.36 9.99 5.16
N THR A 58 -15.10 10.60 6.31
CA THR A 58 -16.08 11.47 6.98
C THR A 58 -16.43 12.71 6.12
N GLU A 59 -15.44 13.32 5.49
CA GLU A 59 -15.65 14.44 4.57
C GLU A 59 -16.45 14.01 3.33
N ARG A 60 -16.17 12.81 2.77
CA ARG A 60 -16.95 12.26 1.65
C ARG A 60 -18.42 12.06 2.02
N GLU A 61 -18.70 11.49 3.18
CA GLU A 61 -20.06 11.25 3.66
C GLU A 61 -20.83 12.55 3.84
N LYS A 62 -20.15 13.61 4.30
CA LYS A 62 -20.75 14.90 4.54
C LYS A 62 -20.94 15.73 3.27
N ASP A 63 -19.91 15.84 2.46
CA ASP A 63 -19.78 16.83 1.41
C ASP A 63 -19.86 16.24 0.00
N GLY A 64 -19.73 14.93 -0.14
CA GLY A 64 -19.70 14.21 -1.41
C GLY A 64 -18.39 14.37 -2.20
N VAL A 65 -18.21 13.57 -3.23
CA VAL A 65 -16.98 13.50 -4.04
C VAL A 65 -16.65 14.82 -4.72
N GLY A 66 -17.64 15.54 -5.22
CA GLY A 66 -17.44 16.81 -5.92
C GLY A 66 -16.89 17.93 -5.04
N ASN A 67 -17.25 17.96 -3.77
CA ASN A 67 -16.72 18.95 -2.84
C ASN A 67 -15.32 18.58 -2.35
N LEU A 68 -15.03 17.29 -2.22
CA LEU A 68 -13.68 16.82 -1.89
C LEU A 68 -12.65 17.25 -2.95
N HIS A 69 -13.02 17.21 -4.22
CA HIS A 69 -12.13 17.68 -5.30
C HIS A 69 -11.75 19.18 -5.14
N LYS A 70 -12.61 20.01 -4.56
CA LYS A 70 -12.26 21.43 -4.30
C LYS A 70 -11.11 21.57 -3.30
N LYS A 71 -11.03 20.63 -2.33
CA LYS A 71 -9.97 20.56 -1.31
C LYS A 71 -8.74 19.82 -1.84
N TYR A 72 -8.96 18.70 -2.52
CA TYR A 72 -7.92 17.79 -3.04
C TYR A 72 -7.94 17.84 -4.58
N LYS A 73 -7.20 18.77 -5.16
CA LYS A 73 -7.27 19.10 -6.60
C LYS A 73 -6.97 17.95 -7.54
N ASP A 74 -6.09 17.06 -7.12
CA ASP A 74 -5.71 15.88 -7.93
C ASP A 74 -6.66 14.69 -7.71
N MET A 75 -7.69 14.81 -6.87
CA MET A 75 -8.67 13.76 -6.69
C MET A 75 -9.65 13.75 -7.86
N ILE A 76 -9.72 12.64 -8.59
CA ILE A 76 -10.58 12.49 -9.78
C ILE A 76 -11.82 11.64 -9.51
N GLY A 77 -11.88 10.94 -8.39
CA GLY A 77 -13.04 10.11 -8.07
C GLY A 77 -12.89 9.31 -6.78
N TRP A 78 -13.83 8.40 -6.60
CA TRP A 78 -13.94 7.53 -5.44
C TRP A 78 -14.25 6.10 -5.84
N LEU A 79 -13.48 5.14 -5.32
CA LEU A 79 -13.60 3.72 -5.60
C LEU A 79 -14.09 2.98 -4.35
N GLU A 80 -15.13 2.13 -4.50
CA GLU A 80 -15.75 1.46 -3.36
C GLU A 80 -16.25 0.05 -3.71
N ILE A 81 -16.09 -0.88 -2.76
CA ILE A 81 -16.81 -2.16 -2.76
C ILE A 81 -17.83 -2.10 -1.63
N LYS A 82 -19.08 -1.89 -1.99
CA LYS A 82 -20.19 -1.68 -1.04
C LYS A 82 -20.34 -2.82 -0.03
N GLY A 83 -20.62 -2.45 1.21
CA GLY A 83 -20.76 -3.40 2.31
C GLY A 83 -19.44 -3.99 2.80
N THR A 84 -18.32 -3.36 2.45
CA THR A 84 -16.98 -3.73 2.90
C THR A 84 -16.24 -2.51 3.44
N GLY A 85 -15.00 -2.73 3.93
CA GLY A 85 -14.09 -1.62 4.30
C GLY A 85 -13.31 -1.04 3.13
N PHE A 86 -13.55 -1.48 1.88
CA PHE A 86 -12.85 -0.97 0.70
C PHE A 86 -13.56 0.28 0.17
N SER A 87 -13.04 1.45 0.52
CA SER A 87 -13.64 2.74 0.14
C SER A 87 -12.53 3.79 0.13
N TYR A 88 -12.06 4.19 -1.05
CA TYR A 88 -10.86 5.01 -1.21
C TYR A 88 -11.01 6.10 -2.27
N PRO A 89 -10.38 7.28 -2.06
CA PRO A 89 -10.20 8.27 -3.10
C PRO A 89 -9.30 7.74 -4.21
N VAL A 90 -9.51 8.20 -5.42
CA VAL A 90 -8.63 7.97 -6.57
C VAL A 90 -8.06 9.31 -7.01
N MET A 91 -6.74 9.38 -7.02
CA MET A 91 -5.98 10.56 -7.43
C MET A 91 -5.50 10.43 -8.87
N GLN A 92 -5.07 11.53 -9.48
CA GLN A 92 -4.36 11.50 -10.77
C GLN A 92 -3.36 12.64 -10.82
N THR A 93 -2.15 12.38 -11.31
CA THR A 93 -1.16 13.40 -11.61
C THR A 93 -1.35 13.97 -13.02
N GLY A 94 -0.73 15.10 -13.30
CA GLY A 94 -0.81 15.71 -14.61
C GLY A 94 -2.02 16.60 -14.84
N ILE A 95 -2.98 16.62 -13.94
CA ILE A 95 -4.12 17.52 -13.97
C ILE A 95 -3.62 18.95 -13.76
N GLU A 96 -4.00 19.87 -14.63
CA GLU A 96 -3.56 21.28 -14.58
C GLU A 96 -2.02 21.43 -14.48
N GLY A 97 -1.25 20.42 -14.93
CA GLY A 97 0.21 20.42 -14.89
C GLY A 97 0.85 20.02 -13.56
N HIS A 98 0.06 19.65 -12.56
CA HIS A 98 0.57 19.16 -11.29
C HIS A 98 1.27 17.81 -11.45
N HIS A 99 2.53 17.73 -11.00
CA HIS A 99 3.33 16.49 -10.99
C HIS A 99 3.33 15.71 -12.32
N LYS A 100 3.22 16.40 -13.47
CA LYS A 100 3.09 15.79 -14.81
C LYS A 100 4.26 14.86 -15.19
N ASP A 101 5.42 15.10 -14.62
CA ASP A 101 6.63 14.32 -14.89
C ASP A 101 6.81 13.13 -13.93
N ASP A 102 5.91 12.94 -12.97
CA ASP A 102 5.90 11.85 -12.00
C ASP A 102 4.53 11.15 -12.00
N TRP A 103 4.33 10.23 -12.94
CA TRP A 103 3.08 9.49 -13.07
C TRP A 103 2.79 8.55 -11.88
N GLN A 104 3.82 8.21 -11.08
CA GLN A 104 3.72 7.38 -9.87
C GLN A 104 3.69 8.20 -8.58
N TYR A 105 3.52 9.51 -8.65
CA TYR A 105 3.58 10.41 -7.49
C TYR A 105 2.76 9.89 -6.31
N TYR A 106 1.52 9.44 -6.55
CA TYR A 106 0.61 8.95 -5.51
C TYR A 106 0.92 7.52 -5.04
N LEU A 107 1.88 6.81 -5.68
CA LEU A 107 2.34 5.52 -5.16
C LEU A 107 2.92 5.65 -3.74
N HIS A 108 3.54 6.79 -3.43
CA HIS A 108 4.16 7.06 -2.12
C HIS A 108 3.68 8.38 -1.50
N ARG A 109 2.47 8.81 -1.83
CA ARG A 109 1.87 10.04 -1.28
C ARG A 109 0.45 9.80 -0.81
N ASP A 110 0.09 10.47 0.31
CA ASP A 110 -1.29 10.54 0.76
C ASP A 110 -2.08 11.61 -0.02
N VAL A 111 -3.35 11.77 0.29
CA VAL A 111 -4.24 12.74 -0.37
C VAL A 111 -3.83 14.19 -0.18
N HIS A 112 -2.97 14.49 0.80
CA HIS A 112 -2.41 15.82 1.05
C HIS A 112 -1.08 16.05 0.30
N GLY A 113 -0.59 15.04 -0.45
CA GLY A 113 0.72 15.07 -1.09
C GLY A 113 1.91 14.80 -0.16
N GLU A 114 1.64 14.45 1.09
CA GLU A 114 2.67 14.08 2.07
C GLU A 114 3.14 12.65 1.86
N TYR A 115 4.39 12.37 2.23
CA TYR A 115 4.93 11.02 2.10
C TYR A 115 4.09 10.02 2.91
N SER A 116 3.64 8.97 2.23
CA SER A 116 2.96 7.82 2.80
C SER A 116 3.58 6.52 2.28
N PHE A 117 3.92 5.60 3.18
CA PHE A 117 4.32 4.24 2.81
C PHE A 117 3.19 3.50 2.08
N TYR A 118 1.95 3.86 2.36
CA TYR A 118 0.75 3.22 1.82
C TYR A 118 0.32 3.80 0.48
N GLY A 119 0.77 5.01 0.14
CA GLY A 119 0.31 5.72 -1.05
C GLY A 119 -1.20 6.02 -1.02
N THR A 120 -1.73 6.35 -2.18
CA THR A 120 -3.17 6.50 -2.44
C THR A 120 -3.48 5.90 -3.80
N PRO A 121 -4.60 5.21 -4.02
CA PRO A 121 -4.99 4.75 -5.35
C PRO A 121 -4.99 5.88 -6.37
N PHE A 122 -4.48 5.62 -7.57
CA PHE A 122 -4.38 6.65 -8.61
C PHE A 122 -4.63 6.11 -10.02
N LEU A 123 -5.22 6.95 -10.85
CA LEU A 123 -5.52 6.67 -12.25
C LEU A 123 -4.26 6.86 -13.11
N ASP A 124 -4.07 5.99 -14.09
CA ASP A 124 -3.01 6.13 -15.10
C ASP A 124 -3.14 7.47 -15.84
N VAL A 125 -2.03 8.17 -16.00
CA VAL A 125 -2.00 9.49 -16.69
C VAL A 125 -2.45 9.45 -18.15
N ARG A 126 -2.47 8.25 -18.76
CA ARG A 126 -2.96 8.04 -20.13
C ARG A 126 -4.48 7.90 -20.22
N CYS A 127 -5.16 7.76 -19.07
CA CYS A 127 -6.59 7.68 -18.97
C CYS A 127 -7.19 9.02 -18.55
N THR A 128 -8.44 9.26 -18.92
CA THR A 128 -9.31 10.29 -18.33
C THR A 128 -10.53 9.58 -17.75
N THR A 129 -11.32 10.25 -16.93
CA THR A 129 -12.57 9.68 -16.37
C THR A 129 -13.59 9.28 -17.45
N ASP A 130 -13.46 9.84 -18.67
CA ASP A 130 -14.29 9.55 -19.85
C ASP A 130 -13.73 8.42 -20.74
N SER A 131 -12.55 7.90 -20.40
CA SER A 131 -11.95 6.79 -21.17
C SER A 131 -12.77 5.52 -21.06
N ASP A 132 -12.91 4.75 -22.13
CA ASP A 132 -13.56 3.43 -22.13
C ASP A 132 -12.84 2.43 -21.21
N ASN A 133 -11.55 2.64 -20.97
CA ASN A 133 -10.72 1.83 -20.12
C ASN A 133 -10.01 2.69 -19.06
N LEU A 134 -10.23 2.37 -17.78
CA LEU A 134 -9.62 3.05 -16.64
C LEU A 134 -8.63 2.09 -15.95
N ILE A 135 -7.35 2.49 -15.89
CA ILE A 135 -6.32 1.74 -15.18
C ILE A 135 -6.05 2.45 -13.86
N ILE A 136 -6.43 1.83 -12.75
CA ILE A 136 -6.20 2.36 -11.41
C ILE A 136 -5.14 1.52 -10.71
N TYR A 137 -4.09 2.20 -10.25
CA TYR A 137 -2.99 1.60 -9.48
C TYR A 137 -3.19 1.77 -7.99
N GLY A 138 -2.64 0.87 -7.21
CA GLY A 138 -2.60 0.95 -5.76
C GLY A 138 -1.72 -0.13 -5.16
N HIS A 139 -1.22 0.11 -3.94
CA HIS A 139 -0.39 -0.88 -3.25
C HIS A 139 -1.18 -2.11 -2.83
N ASN A 140 -0.59 -3.28 -3.04
CA ASN A 140 -1.02 -4.54 -2.46
C ASN A 140 -0.36 -4.71 -1.08
N ILE A 141 -0.99 -4.19 -0.04
CA ILE A 141 -0.41 -4.15 1.31
C ILE A 141 -0.95 -5.31 2.15
N ASN A 142 -0.03 -6.02 2.81
CA ASN A 142 -0.40 -7.01 3.81
C ASN A 142 -1.28 -6.38 4.89
N GLY A 143 -2.32 -7.10 5.34
CA GLY A 143 -3.32 -6.55 6.28
C GLY A 143 -4.59 -6.03 5.61
N ARG A 144 -4.75 -6.30 4.30
CA ARG A 144 -5.97 -6.03 3.53
C ARG A 144 -6.33 -4.55 3.44
N ARG A 145 -5.33 -3.67 3.38
CA ARG A 145 -5.51 -2.26 3.06
C ARG A 145 -5.33 -2.01 1.58
N TYR A 146 -5.96 -0.97 1.05
CA TYR A 146 -5.94 -0.62 -0.36
C TYR A 146 -6.19 -1.85 -1.23
N PHE A 147 -5.40 -2.07 -2.26
CA PHE A 147 -5.57 -3.21 -3.17
C PHE A 147 -5.15 -4.56 -2.58
N GLY A 148 -4.46 -4.60 -1.42
CA GLY A 148 -4.34 -5.81 -0.62
C GLY A 148 -5.70 -6.37 -0.20
N TYR A 149 -6.74 -5.54 -0.13
CA TYR A 149 -8.12 -5.96 0.11
C TYR A 149 -8.67 -6.87 -0.98
N LEU A 150 -8.20 -6.73 -2.23
CA LEU A 150 -8.63 -7.54 -3.37
C LEU A 150 -8.24 -9.03 -3.22
N GLN A 151 -7.30 -9.36 -2.34
CA GLN A 151 -6.97 -10.75 -2.00
C GLN A 151 -8.18 -11.51 -1.41
N ASN A 152 -9.20 -10.81 -0.87
CA ASN A 152 -10.42 -11.46 -0.40
C ASN A 152 -11.18 -12.16 -1.53
N PHE A 153 -11.00 -11.72 -2.77
CA PHE A 153 -11.62 -12.36 -3.95
C PHE A 153 -11.06 -13.75 -4.27
N ARG A 154 -9.99 -14.20 -3.60
CA ARG A 154 -9.55 -15.61 -3.62
C ARG A 154 -10.63 -16.53 -3.04
N GLU A 155 -11.46 -16.01 -2.13
CA GLU A 155 -12.56 -16.73 -1.52
C GLU A 155 -13.82 -16.58 -2.39
N GLU A 156 -14.33 -17.70 -2.91
CA GLU A 156 -15.53 -17.72 -3.74
C GLU A 156 -16.74 -17.10 -3.01
N THR A 157 -16.84 -17.32 -1.70
CA THR A 157 -17.90 -16.75 -0.85
C THR A 157 -17.85 -15.23 -0.83
N PHE A 158 -16.66 -14.64 -0.81
CA PHE A 158 -16.49 -13.19 -0.89
C PHE A 158 -16.87 -12.66 -2.26
N PHE A 159 -16.42 -13.30 -3.34
CA PHE A 159 -16.77 -12.93 -4.72
C PHE A 159 -18.29 -12.98 -4.95
N ARG A 160 -18.94 -14.06 -4.50
CA ARG A 160 -20.42 -14.19 -4.63
C ARG A 160 -21.19 -13.11 -3.87
N LYS A 161 -20.67 -12.67 -2.73
CA LYS A 161 -21.27 -11.62 -1.90
C LYS A 161 -21.01 -10.21 -2.44
N HIS A 162 -19.85 -9.99 -3.06
CA HIS A 162 -19.40 -8.68 -3.54
C HIS A 162 -18.97 -8.73 -5.02
N PRO A 163 -19.89 -9.10 -5.96
CA PRO A 163 -19.54 -9.26 -7.38
C PRO A 163 -19.38 -7.93 -8.10
N LYS A 164 -19.58 -6.82 -7.40
CA LYS A 164 -19.54 -5.47 -7.97
C LYS A 164 -18.71 -4.53 -7.14
N PHE A 165 -18.17 -3.53 -7.80
CA PHE A 165 -17.60 -2.32 -7.20
C PHE A 165 -18.18 -1.08 -7.86
N SER A 166 -18.05 0.07 -7.23
CA SER A 166 -18.47 1.34 -7.80
C SER A 166 -17.32 2.32 -7.95
N PHE A 167 -17.39 3.13 -8.97
CA PHE A 167 -16.51 4.28 -9.17
C PHE A 167 -17.36 5.52 -9.42
N THR A 168 -17.11 6.57 -8.63
CA THR A 168 -17.78 7.86 -8.75
C THR A 168 -16.74 8.89 -9.18
N ALA A 169 -16.75 9.29 -10.44
CA ALA A 169 -15.89 10.37 -10.91
C ALA A 169 -16.38 11.72 -10.39
N VAL A 170 -15.47 12.68 -10.27
CA VAL A 170 -15.82 14.06 -9.87
C VAL A 170 -16.82 14.66 -10.85
N GLY A 171 -17.95 15.15 -10.32
CA GLY A 171 -19.02 15.75 -11.14
C GLY A 171 -19.96 14.74 -11.80
N GLU A 172 -19.72 13.44 -11.65
CA GLU A 172 -20.55 12.39 -12.22
C GLU A 172 -21.38 11.62 -11.18
N LYS A 173 -22.35 10.87 -11.68
CA LYS A 173 -23.07 9.89 -10.88
C LYS A 173 -22.21 8.63 -10.69
N GLU A 174 -22.47 7.93 -9.59
CA GLU A 174 -21.86 6.62 -9.34
C GLU A 174 -22.13 5.66 -10.50
N LYS A 175 -21.06 5.01 -11.00
CA LYS A 175 -21.14 3.93 -11.97
C LYS A 175 -20.81 2.61 -11.26
N GLU A 176 -21.59 1.57 -11.50
CA GLU A 176 -21.33 0.21 -11.01
C GLU A 176 -20.62 -0.62 -12.07
N TYR A 177 -19.65 -1.42 -11.64
CA TYR A 177 -18.86 -2.33 -12.45
C TYR A 177 -18.92 -3.73 -11.88
N CYS A 178 -18.98 -4.75 -12.75
CA CYS A 178 -18.91 -6.14 -12.32
C CYS A 178 -17.42 -6.57 -12.24
N VAL A 179 -17.08 -7.31 -11.20
CA VAL A 179 -15.77 -7.97 -11.11
C VAL A 179 -15.79 -9.17 -12.06
N VAL A 180 -15.05 -9.08 -13.15
CA VAL A 180 -14.95 -10.13 -14.17
C VAL A 180 -13.89 -11.15 -13.80
N SER A 181 -12.74 -10.69 -13.29
CA SER A 181 -11.61 -11.53 -12.94
C SER A 181 -10.72 -10.84 -11.92
N VAL A 182 -10.13 -11.61 -11.02
CA VAL A 182 -9.03 -11.16 -10.15
C VAL A 182 -7.87 -12.13 -10.37
N LEU A 183 -6.76 -11.60 -10.82
CA LEU A 183 -5.56 -12.39 -11.16
C LEU A 183 -4.44 -12.01 -10.21
N GLU A 184 -3.79 -13.00 -9.65
CA GLU A 184 -2.54 -12.83 -8.92
C GLU A 184 -1.41 -13.38 -9.78
N THR A 185 -0.39 -12.58 -9.98
CA THR A 185 0.74 -12.96 -10.81
C THR A 185 2.03 -12.40 -10.24
N ASP A 186 3.11 -13.14 -10.46
CA ASP A 186 4.44 -12.61 -10.21
C ASP A 186 4.73 -11.49 -11.23
N LYS A 187 5.24 -10.38 -10.75
CA LYS A 187 5.63 -9.20 -11.54
C LYS A 187 6.52 -9.55 -12.74
N TYR A 188 7.33 -10.58 -12.62
CA TYR A 188 8.31 -11.02 -13.61
C TYR A 188 7.89 -12.27 -14.40
N ALA A 189 6.71 -12.82 -14.14
CA ALA A 189 6.27 -14.02 -14.85
C ALA A 189 5.69 -13.68 -16.21
N ASP A 190 6.35 -14.12 -17.27
CA ASP A 190 5.80 -14.17 -18.64
C ASP A 190 4.94 -15.43 -18.81
N THR A 191 3.93 -15.60 -17.97
CA THR A 191 2.98 -16.70 -18.12
C THR A 191 1.91 -16.35 -19.15
N PRO A 192 1.31 -17.36 -19.83
CA PRO A 192 0.19 -17.12 -20.74
C PRO A 192 -0.97 -16.36 -20.10
N ALA A 193 -1.23 -16.56 -18.82
CA ALA A 193 -2.24 -15.84 -18.06
C ALA A 193 -1.91 -14.35 -17.92
N VAL A 194 -0.63 -13.98 -17.71
CA VAL A 194 -0.18 -12.59 -17.65
C VAL A 194 -0.27 -11.93 -19.01
N ILE A 195 0.11 -12.64 -20.07
CA ILE A 195 0.01 -12.15 -21.45
C ILE A 195 -1.46 -11.97 -21.85
N ALA A 196 -2.34 -12.89 -21.46
CA ALA A 196 -3.78 -12.77 -21.68
C ALA A 196 -4.38 -11.61 -20.88
N SER A 197 -3.98 -11.42 -19.62
CA SER A 197 -4.42 -10.29 -18.82
C SER A 197 -3.93 -8.96 -19.37
N LYS A 198 -2.67 -8.86 -19.84
CA LYS A 198 -2.16 -7.67 -20.56
C LYS A 198 -2.99 -7.36 -21.82
N ARG A 199 -3.46 -8.37 -22.55
CA ARG A 199 -4.35 -8.19 -23.70
C ARG A 199 -5.79 -7.84 -23.33
N MET A 200 -6.27 -8.32 -22.18
CA MET A 200 -7.56 -7.90 -21.61
C MET A 200 -7.50 -6.48 -21.05
N LEU A 201 -6.32 -6.01 -20.63
CA LEU A 201 -6.05 -4.63 -20.21
C LEU A 201 -6.36 -3.62 -21.32
N ASP A 202 -6.21 -4.01 -22.57
CA ASP A 202 -6.58 -3.17 -23.72
C ASP A 202 -8.10 -3.10 -23.96
N ALA A 203 -8.89 -3.91 -23.26
CA ALA A 203 -10.33 -4.09 -23.51
C ALA A 203 -11.25 -3.94 -22.28
N ALA A 204 -10.74 -3.79 -21.06
CA ALA A 204 -11.57 -3.76 -19.84
C ALA A 204 -11.00 -2.82 -18.76
N CYS A 205 -11.91 -2.29 -17.92
CA CYS A 205 -11.52 -1.57 -16.70
C CYS A 205 -10.79 -2.53 -15.76
N LEU A 206 -9.53 -2.28 -15.44
CA LEU A 206 -8.69 -3.14 -14.61
C LEU A 206 -8.12 -2.38 -13.42
N LEU A 207 -8.30 -2.98 -12.23
CA LEU A 207 -7.58 -2.61 -11.04
C LEU A 207 -6.24 -3.34 -11.05
N TYR A 208 -5.15 -2.60 -11.12
CA TYR A 208 -3.79 -3.14 -11.10
C TYR A 208 -3.15 -2.93 -9.71
N THR A 209 -2.59 -3.99 -9.16
CA THR A 209 -1.79 -3.90 -7.93
C THR A 209 -0.31 -4.00 -8.29
N SER A 210 0.50 -3.07 -7.83
CA SER A 210 1.94 -3.21 -7.89
C SER A 210 2.47 -3.58 -6.50
N ASP A 211 3.14 -4.73 -6.40
CA ASP A 211 4.02 -4.98 -5.27
C ASP A 211 5.30 -4.19 -5.51
N ALA A 212 5.37 -2.99 -4.95
CA ALA A 212 6.63 -2.34 -4.71
C ALA A 212 7.13 -2.85 -3.35
N ALA A 213 7.70 -4.06 -3.35
CA ALA A 213 8.60 -4.48 -2.30
C ALA A 213 9.99 -3.97 -2.69
N ASP A 214 10.42 -2.87 -2.09
CA ASP A 214 11.80 -2.49 -1.88
C ASP A 214 12.00 -2.19 -0.41
#